data_8ab82013c6c64daee14a457a7b4b58cf
#
_entry.id   8ab82013c6c64daee14a457a7b4b58cf
#
_cell.length_a   1.000
_cell.length_b   1.000
_cell.length_c   1.000
_cell.angle_alpha   90.00
_cell.angle_beta   90.00
_cell.angle_gamma   90.00
#
_symmetry.space_group_name_H-M   'P 1'
#
loop_
_entity.id
_entity.type
_entity.pdbx_description
1 polymer ?
#
loop_
_entity_poly.entity_id
_entity_poly.type
_entity_poly.pdbx_seq_one_letter_code
_entity_poly.pdbx_strand_id
1 'polypeptide(L)'
;SAFKGNSDLGFVGGLFLAIFLLVVPVHKDLLSLLLVISIAISLLILLTIIYLKDPSEFSVFPTLLLAVTLYRLGLNVASTRLILLDGDAGGVIEAFGSFVVRGNYVVGTVIFLILVIINFVVITKGAGRIAEVTARFTLDAMPGKQMSIDAEMQNGVITEAQALAKREKLQKEADFYGSMDG
;
A
#
# COMPACT_ATOMS: atom_id res chain seq x y z
N SER A 1 -1.03 24.89 6.86
CA SER A 1 -1.39 24.18 8.10
C SER A 1 -2.81 23.60 8.05
N ALA A 2 -3.79 24.33 7.49
CA ALA A 2 -5.17 23.84 7.34
C ALA A 2 -5.24 22.61 6.42
N PHE A 3 -4.42 22.57 5.41
CA PHE A 3 -4.35 21.47 4.46
C PHE A 3 -3.82 20.20 5.13
N LYS A 4 -2.85 20.35 6.01
CA LYS A 4 -2.25 19.24 6.76
C LYS A 4 -3.25 18.68 7.78
N GLY A 5 -4.03 19.54 8.44
CA GLY A 5 -5.08 19.12 9.36
C GLY A 5 -6.18 18.32 8.68
N ASN A 6 -6.61 18.72 7.47
CA ASN A 6 -7.62 18.00 6.69
C ASN A 6 -7.13 16.63 6.22
N SER A 7 -5.85 16.52 5.84
CA SER A 7 -5.23 15.23 5.48
C SER A 7 -5.18 14.28 6.67
N ASP A 8 -4.83 14.79 7.86
CA ASP A 8 -4.77 14.02 9.09
C ASP A 8 -6.17 13.53 9.50
N LEU A 9 -7.19 14.38 9.35
CA LEU A 9 -8.58 14.02 9.62
C LEU A 9 -9.06 12.92 8.67
N GLY A 10 -8.73 13.01 7.39
CA GLY A 10 -9.07 11.99 6.40
C GLY A 10 -8.41 10.65 6.72
N PHE A 11 -7.16 10.68 7.14
CA PHE A 11 -6.42 9.47 7.54
C PHE A 11 -7.04 8.84 8.79
N VAL A 12 -7.32 9.63 9.83
CA VAL A 12 -7.96 9.15 11.05
C VAL A 12 -9.35 8.58 10.75
N GLY A 13 -10.13 9.25 9.90
CA GLY A 13 -11.42 8.75 9.44
C GLY A 13 -11.33 7.41 8.73
N GLY A 14 -10.31 7.24 7.89
CA GLY A 14 -10.04 5.97 7.20
C GLY A 14 -9.69 4.85 8.17
N LEU A 15 -8.89 5.14 9.20
CA LEU A 15 -8.55 4.17 10.24
C LEU A 15 -9.79 3.75 11.04
N PHE A 16 -10.64 4.70 11.44
CA PHE A 16 -11.89 4.38 12.14
C PHE A 16 -12.81 3.54 11.29
N LEU A 17 -12.92 3.83 9.98
CA LEU A 17 -13.72 3.03 9.07
C LEU A 17 -13.18 1.59 8.98
N ALA A 18 -11.87 1.42 8.90
CA ALA A 18 -11.24 0.11 8.84
C ALA A 18 -11.53 -0.70 10.12
N ILE A 19 -11.39 -0.07 11.29
CA ILE A 19 -11.69 -0.71 12.57
C ILE A 19 -13.19 -1.05 12.67
N PHE A 20 -14.06 -0.13 12.22
CA PHE A 20 -15.50 -0.36 12.17
C PHE A 20 -15.85 -1.61 11.35
N LEU A 21 -15.22 -1.77 10.18
CA LEU A 21 -15.40 -2.94 9.32
C LEU A 21 -14.97 -4.25 10.00
N LEU A 22 -13.97 -4.20 10.86
CA LEU A 22 -13.51 -5.37 11.60
C LEU A 22 -14.53 -5.83 12.65
N VAL A 23 -15.25 -4.90 13.26
CA VAL A 23 -16.09 -5.18 14.42
C VAL A 23 -17.57 -5.32 14.06
N VAL A 24 -18.08 -4.48 13.17
CA VAL A 24 -19.52 -4.37 12.88
C VAL A 24 -19.87 -5.14 11.61
N PRO A 25 -20.95 -5.95 11.62
CA PRO A 25 -21.42 -6.60 10.39
C PRO A 25 -21.82 -5.57 9.33
N VAL A 26 -21.41 -5.81 8.09
CA VAL A 26 -21.65 -4.91 6.96
C VAL A 26 -22.60 -5.59 5.98
N HIS A 27 -23.54 -4.82 5.41
CA HIS A 27 -24.45 -5.31 4.41
C HIS A 27 -23.69 -5.66 3.12
N LYS A 28 -24.14 -6.71 2.41
CA LYS A 28 -23.46 -7.21 1.19
C LYS A 28 -23.30 -6.15 0.10
N ASP A 29 -24.29 -5.28 -0.09
CA ASP A 29 -24.21 -4.23 -1.11
C ASP A 29 -23.17 -3.17 -0.76
N LEU A 30 -23.10 -2.81 0.52
CA LEU A 30 -22.06 -1.89 1.00
C LEU A 30 -20.68 -2.53 0.88
N LEU A 31 -20.55 -3.81 1.18
CA LEU A 31 -19.30 -4.54 1.01
C LEU A 31 -18.85 -4.55 -0.44
N SER A 32 -19.74 -4.77 -1.39
CA SER A 32 -19.44 -4.73 -2.82
C SER A 32 -18.91 -3.37 -3.25
N LEU A 33 -19.53 -2.28 -2.79
CA LEU A 33 -19.06 -0.93 -3.06
C LEU A 33 -17.66 -0.70 -2.47
N LEU A 34 -17.44 -1.12 -1.23
CA LEU A 34 -16.16 -0.95 -0.56
C LEU A 34 -15.04 -1.76 -1.25
N LEU A 35 -15.35 -2.95 -1.78
CA LEU A 35 -14.40 -3.75 -2.54
C LEU A 35 -14.00 -3.07 -3.85
N VAL A 36 -14.95 -2.49 -4.57
CA VAL A 36 -14.66 -1.73 -5.79
C VAL A 36 -13.78 -0.53 -5.46
N ILE A 37 -14.07 0.19 -4.39
CA ILE A 37 -13.25 1.30 -3.93
C ILE A 37 -11.84 0.83 -3.59
N SER A 38 -11.70 -0.32 -2.94
CA SER A 38 -10.39 -0.90 -2.61
C SER A 38 -9.57 -1.19 -3.87
N ILE A 39 -10.18 -1.79 -4.87
CA ILE A 39 -9.53 -2.06 -6.15
C ILE A 39 -9.09 -0.75 -6.82
N ALA A 40 -9.98 0.26 -6.84
CA ALA A 40 -9.68 1.56 -7.42
C ALA A 40 -8.51 2.25 -6.70
N ILE A 41 -8.48 2.23 -5.37
CA ILE A 41 -7.39 2.79 -4.57
C ILE A 41 -6.08 2.07 -4.88
N SER A 42 -6.10 0.74 -4.96
CA SER A 42 -4.91 -0.06 -5.26
C SER A 42 -4.34 0.28 -6.63
N LEU A 43 -5.19 0.44 -7.64
CA LEU A 43 -4.78 0.84 -8.99
C LEU A 43 -4.22 2.26 -9.01
N LEU A 44 -4.84 3.19 -8.27
CA LEU A 44 -4.34 4.56 -8.18
C LEU A 44 -2.96 4.62 -7.53
N ILE A 45 -2.74 3.86 -6.47
CA ILE A 45 -1.43 3.78 -5.80
C ILE A 45 -0.39 3.21 -6.76
N LEU A 46 -0.72 2.12 -7.44
CA LEU A 46 0.18 1.50 -8.41
C LEU A 46 0.56 2.46 -9.52
N LEU A 47 -0.40 3.14 -10.12
CA LEU A 47 -0.15 4.12 -11.17
C LEU A 47 0.67 5.31 -10.66
N THR A 48 0.39 5.79 -9.46
CA THR A 48 1.15 6.87 -8.84
C THR A 48 2.61 6.48 -8.68
N ILE A 49 2.88 5.25 -8.22
CA ILE A 49 4.25 4.77 -8.01
C ILE A 49 4.98 4.58 -9.34
N ILE A 50 4.32 4.05 -10.36
CA ILE A 50 4.91 3.85 -11.68
C ILE A 50 5.33 5.17 -12.31
N TYR A 51 4.51 6.22 -12.17
CA TYR A 51 4.80 7.54 -12.74
C TYR A 51 5.57 8.46 -11.79
N LEU A 52 5.96 7.97 -10.63
CA LEU A 52 6.72 8.74 -9.66
C LEU A 52 8.15 8.96 -10.18
N LYS A 53 8.52 10.22 -10.38
CA LYS A 53 9.86 10.58 -10.86
C LYS A 53 10.88 10.61 -9.73
N ASP A 54 10.45 11.00 -8.54
CA ASP A 54 11.30 11.21 -7.38
C ASP A 54 10.63 10.63 -6.14
N PRO A 55 11.22 9.60 -5.49
CA PRO A 55 10.62 9.00 -4.29
C PRO A 55 10.32 9.98 -3.16
N SER A 56 11.07 11.10 -3.10
CA SER A 56 10.84 12.11 -2.06
C SER A 56 9.50 12.82 -2.19
N GLU A 57 8.88 12.80 -3.37
CA GLU A 57 7.55 13.40 -3.60
C GLU A 57 6.43 12.62 -2.93
N PHE A 58 6.66 11.35 -2.59
CA PHE A 58 5.65 10.48 -2.00
C PHE A 58 6.01 10.09 -0.56
N SER A 59 6.31 11.08 0.27
CA SER A 59 6.71 10.88 1.67
C SER A 59 5.57 10.35 2.57
N VAL A 60 4.31 10.44 2.12
CA VAL A 60 3.15 9.92 2.86
C VAL A 60 2.92 8.42 2.63
N PHE A 61 3.77 7.78 1.84
CA PHE A 61 3.61 6.37 1.47
C PHE A 61 3.51 5.42 2.69
N PRO A 62 4.34 5.54 3.75
CA PRO A 62 4.21 4.67 4.91
C PRO A 62 2.83 4.75 5.57
N THR A 63 2.32 5.97 5.75
CA THR A 63 1.01 6.23 6.34
C THR A 63 -0.10 5.68 5.46
N LEU A 64 0.00 5.90 4.16
CA LEU A 64 -0.97 5.41 3.19
C LEU A 64 -1.00 3.88 3.15
N LEU A 65 0.16 3.22 3.18
CA LEU A 65 0.23 1.75 3.23
C LEU A 65 -0.45 1.19 4.46
N LEU A 66 -0.23 1.80 5.63
CA LEU A 66 -0.87 1.37 6.87
C LEU A 66 -2.39 1.46 6.75
N ALA A 67 -2.90 2.60 6.29
CA ALA A 67 -4.34 2.83 6.15
C ALA A 67 -4.96 1.84 5.16
N VAL A 68 -4.36 1.65 4.00
CA VAL A 68 -4.87 0.72 2.97
C VAL A 68 -4.81 -0.72 3.44
N THR A 69 -3.75 -1.11 4.15
CA THR A 69 -3.61 -2.46 4.69
C THR A 69 -4.71 -2.77 5.71
N LEU A 70 -4.97 -1.84 6.64
CA LEU A 70 -6.05 -1.98 7.61
C LEU A 70 -7.43 -2.03 6.94
N TYR A 71 -7.65 -1.22 5.92
CA TYR A 71 -8.86 -1.23 5.13
C TYR A 71 -9.08 -2.59 4.46
N ARG A 72 -8.05 -3.12 3.82
CA ARG A 72 -8.11 -4.44 3.17
C ARG A 72 -8.36 -5.56 4.18
N LEU A 73 -7.71 -5.49 5.34
CA LEU A 73 -7.93 -6.46 6.41
C LEU A 73 -9.39 -6.41 6.88
N GLY A 74 -9.95 -5.23 7.07
CA GLY A 74 -11.35 -5.05 7.43
C GLY A 74 -12.30 -5.64 6.40
N LEU A 75 -12.03 -5.41 5.11
CA LEU A 75 -12.82 -5.97 4.03
C LEU A 75 -12.72 -7.50 3.98
N ASN A 76 -11.54 -8.06 4.20
CA ASN A 76 -11.34 -9.51 4.22
C ASN A 76 -12.15 -10.16 5.36
N VAL A 77 -12.13 -9.57 6.55
CA VAL A 77 -12.91 -10.06 7.69
C VAL A 77 -14.41 -9.94 7.42
N ALA A 78 -14.87 -8.82 6.87
CA ALA A 78 -16.27 -8.60 6.55
C ALA A 78 -16.75 -9.59 5.48
N SER A 79 -15.96 -9.80 4.43
CA SER A 79 -16.25 -10.77 3.37
C SER A 79 -16.37 -12.19 3.92
N THR A 80 -15.40 -12.61 4.73
CA THR A 80 -15.37 -13.92 5.34
C THR A 80 -16.61 -14.14 6.23
N ARG A 81 -16.95 -13.14 7.03
CA ARG A 81 -18.12 -13.20 7.90
C ARG A 81 -19.41 -13.38 7.11
N LEU A 82 -19.61 -12.62 6.03
CA LEU A 82 -20.80 -12.74 5.18
C LEU A 82 -20.85 -14.09 4.47
N ILE A 83 -19.75 -14.58 3.96
CA ILE A 83 -19.69 -15.88 3.28
C ILE A 83 -20.05 -17.02 4.25
N LEU A 84 -19.50 -16.99 5.46
CA LEU A 84 -19.70 -18.05 6.44
C LEU A 84 -21.11 -18.01 7.07
N LEU A 85 -21.67 -16.82 7.30
CA LEU A 85 -22.96 -16.68 7.94
C LEU A 85 -24.14 -16.73 6.96
N ASP A 86 -24.06 -15.99 5.86
CA ASP A 86 -25.16 -15.82 4.92
C ASP A 86 -24.99 -16.60 3.62
N GLY A 87 -23.77 -17.08 3.33
CA GLY A 87 -23.46 -17.74 2.07
C GLY A 87 -23.41 -16.80 0.87
N ASP A 88 -23.51 -15.48 1.08
CA ASP A 88 -23.54 -14.47 0.03
C ASP A 88 -22.81 -13.22 0.54
N ALA A 89 -21.70 -12.88 -0.13
CA ALA A 89 -20.89 -11.71 0.21
C ALA A 89 -21.11 -10.54 -0.76
N GLY A 90 -22.11 -10.62 -1.63
CA GLY A 90 -22.46 -9.55 -2.54
C GLY A 90 -22.06 -9.80 -3.99
N GLY A 91 -22.51 -8.93 -4.87
CA GLY A 91 -22.40 -9.10 -6.32
C GLY A 91 -20.97 -9.10 -6.86
N VAL A 92 -20.06 -8.33 -6.25
CA VAL A 92 -18.67 -8.25 -6.72
C VAL A 92 -17.96 -9.60 -6.50
N ILE A 93 -18.06 -10.17 -5.30
CA ILE A 93 -17.42 -11.45 -4.99
C ILE A 93 -18.07 -12.57 -5.80
N GLU A 94 -19.39 -12.57 -5.93
CA GLU A 94 -20.13 -13.54 -6.72
C GLU A 94 -19.70 -13.48 -8.19
N ALA A 95 -19.57 -12.28 -8.77
CA ALA A 95 -19.15 -12.11 -10.15
C ALA A 95 -17.76 -12.65 -10.41
N PHE A 96 -16.80 -12.32 -9.53
CA PHE A 96 -15.44 -12.87 -9.64
C PHE A 96 -15.41 -14.37 -9.48
N GLY A 97 -16.13 -14.92 -8.50
CA GLY A 97 -16.23 -16.34 -8.29
C GLY A 97 -16.81 -17.08 -9.48
N SER A 98 -17.91 -16.57 -10.03
CA SER A 98 -18.55 -17.16 -11.20
C SER A 98 -17.66 -17.10 -12.43
N PHE A 99 -16.93 -16.01 -12.61
CA PHE A 99 -15.98 -15.85 -13.73
C PHE A 99 -14.86 -16.89 -13.65
N VAL A 100 -14.31 -17.13 -12.47
CA VAL A 100 -13.19 -18.04 -12.26
C VAL A 100 -13.64 -19.51 -12.35
N VAL A 101 -14.73 -19.86 -11.66
CA VAL A 101 -15.19 -21.25 -11.53
C VAL A 101 -16.01 -21.70 -12.74
N ARG A 102 -16.82 -20.82 -13.31
CA ARG A 102 -17.70 -21.09 -14.46
C ARG A 102 -18.55 -22.36 -14.27
N GLY A 103 -19.03 -22.58 -13.03
CA GLY A 103 -19.84 -23.73 -12.71
C GLY A 103 -19.09 -25.06 -12.56
N ASN A 104 -17.77 -25.07 -12.68
CA ASN A 104 -16.94 -26.27 -12.54
C ASN A 104 -16.02 -26.14 -11.33
N TYR A 105 -16.33 -26.90 -10.27
CA TYR A 105 -15.57 -26.83 -9.03
C TYR A 105 -14.14 -27.36 -9.16
N VAL A 106 -13.88 -28.29 -10.09
CA VAL A 106 -12.53 -28.80 -10.34
C VAL A 106 -11.63 -27.68 -10.88
N VAL A 107 -12.13 -26.92 -11.86
CA VAL A 107 -11.42 -25.76 -12.40
C VAL A 107 -11.18 -24.71 -11.30
N GLY A 108 -12.19 -24.42 -10.49
CA GLY A 108 -12.07 -23.48 -9.38
C GLY A 108 -11.02 -23.91 -8.36
N THR A 109 -10.97 -25.18 -8.00
CA THR A 109 -9.97 -25.70 -7.06
C THR A 109 -8.56 -25.59 -7.62
N VAL A 110 -8.35 -25.95 -8.89
CA VAL A 110 -7.04 -25.86 -9.54
C VAL A 110 -6.56 -24.41 -9.59
N ILE A 111 -7.44 -23.48 -10.00
CA ILE A 111 -7.11 -22.06 -10.06
C ILE A 111 -6.81 -21.51 -8.67
N PHE A 112 -7.57 -21.90 -7.65
CA PHE A 112 -7.31 -21.49 -6.26
C PHE A 112 -5.92 -21.91 -5.80
N LEU A 113 -5.54 -23.17 -6.05
CA LEU A 113 -4.22 -23.68 -5.68
C LEU A 113 -3.11 -22.94 -6.41
N ILE A 114 -3.29 -22.69 -7.71
CA ILE A 114 -2.32 -21.91 -8.50
C ILE A 114 -2.17 -20.50 -7.94
N LEU A 115 -3.27 -19.82 -7.63
CA LEU A 115 -3.24 -18.47 -7.08
C LEU A 115 -2.56 -18.43 -5.70
N VAL A 116 -2.80 -19.41 -4.85
CA VAL A 116 -2.15 -19.50 -3.53
C VAL A 116 -0.65 -19.66 -3.70
N ILE A 117 -0.21 -20.55 -4.59
CA ILE A 117 1.22 -20.78 -4.84
C ILE A 117 1.87 -19.53 -5.42
N ILE A 118 1.25 -18.88 -6.40
CA ILE A 118 1.77 -17.64 -7.00
C ILE A 118 1.84 -16.53 -5.94
N ASN A 119 0.81 -16.37 -5.12
CA ASN A 119 0.80 -15.37 -4.06
C ASN A 119 1.94 -15.62 -3.06
N PHE A 120 2.16 -16.87 -2.67
CA PHE A 120 3.21 -17.19 -1.71
C PHE A 120 4.61 -17.03 -2.31
N VAL A 121 4.86 -17.56 -3.50
CA VAL A 121 6.21 -17.58 -4.09
C VAL A 121 6.58 -16.24 -4.71
N VAL A 122 5.69 -15.68 -5.54
CA VAL A 122 5.99 -14.46 -6.29
C VAL A 122 5.78 -13.20 -5.45
N ILE A 123 4.66 -13.10 -4.75
CA ILE A 123 4.31 -11.88 -4.03
C ILE A 123 4.96 -11.85 -2.65
N THR A 124 4.77 -12.89 -1.85
CA THR A 124 5.28 -12.89 -0.46
C THR A 124 6.80 -13.02 -0.40
N LYS A 125 7.37 -14.02 -1.09
CA LYS A 125 8.83 -14.22 -1.06
C LYS A 125 9.58 -13.39 -2.08
N GLY A 126 9.10 -13.37 -3.34
CA GLY A 126 9.80 -12.71 -4.42
C GLY A 126 9.78 -11.20 -4.32
N ALA A 127 8.58 -10.61 -4.31
CA ALA A 127 8.43 -9.16 -4.23
C ALA A 127 8.92 -8.60 -2.90
N GLY A 128 8.67 -9.32 -1.79
CA GLY A 128 9.16 -8.91 -0.48
C GLY A 128 10.69 -8.85 -0.43
N ARG A 129 11.35 -9.85 -1.02
CA ARG A 129 12.82 -9.87 -1.08
C ARG A 129 13.38 -8.74 -1.93
N ILE A 130 12.76 -8.46 -3.08
CA ILE A 130 13.16 -7.37 -3.97
C ILE A 130 13.00 -6.02 -3.25
N ALA A 131 11.88 -5.80 -2.59
CA ALA A 131 11.63 -4.58 -1.84
C ALA A 131 12.65 -4.39 -0.70
N GLU A 132 12.91 -5.45 0.08
CA GLU A 132 13.89 -5.42 1.16
C GLU A 132 15.29 -5.07 0.66
N VAL A 133 15.76 -5.76 -0.38
CA VAL A 133 17.11 -5.54 -0.93
C VAL A 133 17.22 -4.14 -1.52
N THR A 134 16.23 -3.69 -2.29
CA THR A 134 16.22 -2.35 -2.87
C THR A 134 16.27 -1.26 -1.80
N ALA A 135 15.43 -1.41 -0.78
CA ALA A 135 15.40 -0.46 0.33
C ALA A 135 16.73 -0.44 1.09
N ARG A 136 17.29 -1.62 1.39
CA ARG A 136 18.54 -1.73 2.12
C ARG A 136 19.70 -1.08 1.37
N PHE A 137 19.86 -1.35 0.08
CA PHE A 137 20.93 -0.75 -0.70
C PHE A 137 20.79 0.77 -0.79
N THR A 138 19.58 1.28 -0.95
CA THR A 138 19.33 2.71 -1.00
C THR A 138 19.64 3.38 0.34
N LEU A 139 19.20 2.78 1.45
CA LEU A 139 19.43 3.33 2.79
C LEU A 139 20.92 3.27 3.17
N ASP A 140 21.65 2.24 2.76
CA ASP A 140 23.09 2.12 3.01
C ASP A 140 23.89 3.20 2.28
N ALA A 141 23.37 3.71 1.17
CA ALA A 141 24.01 4.80 0.42
C ALA A 141 23.73 6.20 1.01
N MET A 142 22.76 6.33 1.92
CA MET A 142 22.36 7.64 2.48
C MET A 142 23.49 8.38 3.21
N PRO A 143 24.32 7.73 4.09
CA PRO A 143 25.41 8.44 4.74
C PRO A 143 26.40 9.04 3.75
N GLY A 144 26.74 8.34 2.67
CA GLY A 144 27.60 8.85 1.62
C GLY A 144 27.01 10.06 0.90
N LYS A 145 25.70 10.04 0.63
CA LYS A 145 25.00 11.17 0.02
C LYS A 145 24.99 12.39 0.94
N GLN A 146 24.79 12.19 2.23
CA GLN A 146 24.84 13.29 3.21
C GLN A 146 26.24 13.90 3.29
N MET A 147 27.29 13.07 3.29
CA MET A 147 28.68 13.57 3.26
C MET A 147 28.97 14.37 2.00
N SER A 148 28.44 13.94 0.86
CA SER A 148 28.57 14.65 -0.41
C SER A 148 27.92 16.03 -0.34
N ILE A 149 26.75 16.16 0.26
CA ILE A 149 26.05 17.43 0.45
C ILE A 149 26.88 18.35 1.35
N ASP A 150 27.42 17.84 2.45
CA ASP A 150 28.24 18.62 3.37
C ASP A 150 29.52 19.13 2.67
N ALA A 151 30.16 18.29 1.86
CA ALA A 151 31.34 18.67 1.09
C ALA A 151 31.00 19.75 0.06
N GLU A 152 29.89 19.65 -0.64
CA GLU A 152 29.44 20.68 -1.60
C GLU A 152 29.19 22.03 -0.89
N MET A 153 28.61 22.00 0.30
CA MET A 153 28.38 23.21 1.09
C MET A 153 29.69 23.84 1.55
N GLN A 154 30.64 23.04 2.06
CA GLN A 154 31.93 23.51 2.53
C GLN A 154 32.77 24.10 1.40
N ASN A 155 32.67 23.53 0.20
CA ASN A 155 33.40 24.00 -0.97
C ASN A 155 32.72 25.16 -1.69
N GLY A 156 31.60 25.65 -1.17
CA GLY A 156 30.87 26.78 -1.73
C GLY A 156 30.10 26.49 -3.00
N VAL A 157 29.96 25.22 -3.39
CA VAL A 157 29.20 24.84 -4.59
C VAL A 157 27.70 25.08 -4.39
N ILE A 158 27.22 24.93 -3.15
CA ILE A 158 25.81 25.16 -2.77
C ILE A 158 25.75 26.02 -1.51
N THR A 159 24.66 26.76 -1.33
CA THR A 159 24.39 27.56 -0.12
C THR A 159 23.86 26.67 1.01
N GLU A 160 23.83 27.21 2.24
CA GLU A 160 23.21 26.51 3.39
C GLU A 160 21.75 26.18 3.13
N ALA A 161 20.99 27.07 2.51
CA ALA A 161 19.59 26.84 2.16
C ALA A 161 19.45 25.68 1.19
N GLN A 162 20.31 25.61 0.17
CA GLN A 162 20.34 24.52 -0.79
C GLN A 162 20.73 23.19 -0.14
N ALA A 163 21.71 23.22 0.79
CA ALA A 163 22.12 22.03 1.54
C ALA A 163 20.96 21.51 2.40
N LEU A 164 20.24 22.39 3.08
CA LEU A 164 19.07 22.03 3.88
C LEU A 164 17.98 21.38 3.01
N ALA A 165 17.69 21.96 1.85
CA ALA A 165 16.70 21.40 0.91
C ALA A 165 17.10 20.01 0.44
N LYS A 166 18.38 19.79 0.14
CA LYS A 166 18.88 18.46 -0.28
C LYS A 166 18.80 17.45 0.84
N ARG A 167 19.08 17.84 2.09
CA ARG A 167 18.95 16.95 3.26
C ARG A 167 17.49 16.55 3.50
N GLU A 168 16.55 17.49 3.38
CA GLU A 168 15.13 17.20 3.51
C GLU A 168 14.66 16.21 2.45
N LYS A 169 15.12 16.38 1.21
CA LYS A 169 14.83 15.48 0.12
C LYS A 169 15.34 14.06 0.40
N LEU A 170 16.59 13.95 0.89
CA LEU A 170 17.18 12.66 1.29
C LEU A 170 16.36 12.00 2.40
N GLN A 171 15.90 12.76 3.38
CA GLN A 171 15.10 12.25 4.48
C GLN A 171 13.77 11.68 3.96
N LYS A 172 13.12 12.37 3.03
CA LYS A 172 11.89 11.89 2.40
C LYS A 172 12.12 10.62 1.59
N GLU A 173 13.24 10.54 0.87
CA GLU A 173 13.62 9.31 0.16
C GLU A 173 13.86 8.16 1.15
N ALA A 174 14.54 8.41 2.26
CA ALA A 174 14.77 7.41 3.29
C ALA A 174 13.46 6.90 3.87
N ASP A 175 12.49 7.77 4.13
CA ASP A 175 11.17 7.40 4.63
C ASP A 175 10.42 6.52 3.62
N PHE A 176 10.48 6.88 2.34
CA PHE A 176 9.84 6.10 1.28
C PHE A 176 10.44 4.69 1.18
N TYR A 177 11.76 4.58 1.10
CA TYR A 177 12.42 3.28 0.97
C TYR A 177 12.36 2.46 2.26
N GLY A 178 12.38 3.12 3.42
CA GLY A 178 12.16 2.44 4.70
C GLY A 178 10.77 1.79 4.79
N SER A 179 9.74 2.45 4.24
CA SER A 179 8.40 1.87 4.18
C SER A 179 8.32 0.70 3.21
N MET A 180 9.12 0.73 2.14
CA MET A 180 9.18 -0.37 1.18
C MET A 180 9.75 -1.64 1.83
N ASP A 181 10.75 -1.49 2.70
CA ASP A 181 11.33 -2.60 3.45
C ASP A 181 10.30 -3.23 4.41
N GLY A 182 9.47 -2.40 5.04
CA GLY A 182 8.40 -2.88 5.92
C GLY A 182 7.21 -3.43 5.17
#